data_86472538b6a5e2d674a8f72868abb67f
#
_entry.id   86472538b6a5e2d674a8f72868abb67f
#
_cell.length_a   1.000
_cell.length_b   1.000
_cell.length_c   1.000
_cell.angle_alpha   90.00
_cell.angle_beta   90.00
_cell.angle_gamma   90.00
#
_symmetry.space_group_name_H-M   'P 1'
#
loop_
_entity.id
_entity.type
_entity.pdbx_description
1 polymer ?
#
loop_
_entity_poly.entity_id
_entity_poly.type
_entity_poly.pdbx_seq_one_letter_code
_entity_poly.pdbx_strand_id
1 'polypeptide(L)'
;KYSFERFGHEVEIMNVEENDFLKDKLNHEILRKGKKTIYRNDLQSFTLLRFLAPQLNNYKDKILVIDPDIFALKDPKKIIEDHSNTSDLSCVFYDNIPRSEMMLIDAKKVKWNFKNIINNLFNFEIDYEDLMNFKFNSDLTINKISECYNSHDKVNDDTILLHTTNRITQPWKEGLEINFFKNNLSQFQIFKEHVKKIIGKSHNEEFISKSFLKHPDKDVKNCIKNLFKEAKELNYFSQEDIEKEVANLNISRKIFE
;
A
#
# COMPACT_ATOMS: atom_id res chain seq x y z
N LYS A 1 4.00 10.83 3.17
CA LYS A 1 4.71 11.97 2.56
C LYS A 1 5.85 12.41 3.47
N TYR A 2 5.58 12.96 4.66
CA TYR A 2 6.58 13.47 5.59
C TYR A 2 7.81 12.55 5.79
N SER A 3 7.58 11.23 6.00
CA SER A 3 8.67 10.28 6.28
C SER A 3 9.73 10.18 5.18
N PHE A 4 9.42 10.58 3.95
CA PHE A 4 10.36 10.66 2.83
C PHE A 4 10.93 12.08 2.67
N GLU A 5 10.11 13.11 2.79
CA GLU A 5 10.53 14.50 2.61
C GLU A 5 11.54 14.95 3.67
N ARG A 6 11.53 14.39 4.88
CA ARG A 6 12.54 14.64 5.91
C ARG A 6 13.96 14.21 5.51
N PHE A 7 14.09 13.35 4.49
CA PHE A 7 15.36 12.98 3.87
C PHE A 7 15.66 13.76 2.59
N GLY A 8 14.86 14.79 2.26
CA GLY A 8 15.06 15.64 1.09
C GLY A 8 14.49 15.07 -0.22
N HIS A 9 13.63 14.03 -0.15
CA HIS A 9 12.99 13.48 -1.33
C HIS A 9 11.71 14.23 -1.67
N GLU A 10 11.50 14.51 -2.95
CA GLU A 10 10.23 15.04 -3.47
C GLU A 10 9.18 13.92 -3.53
N VAL A 11 7.98 14.18 -3.03
CA VAL A 11 6.91 13.19 -2.94
C VAL A 11 5.63 13.71 -3.57
N GLU A 12 5.21 13.06 -4.66
CA GLU A 12 3.91 13.24 -5.29
C GLU A 12 2.90 12.21 -4.75
N ILE A 13 1.69 12.65 -4.45
CA ILE A 13 0.59 11.78 -4.02
C ILE A 13 -0.39 11.64 -5.17
N MET A 14 -0.66 10.39 -5.58
CA MET A 14 -1.67 10.07 -6.57
C MET A 14 -2.96 9.62 -5.89
N ASN A 15 -4.10 10.18 -6.31
CA ASN A 15 -5.42 9.85 -5.79
C ASN A 15 -6.33 9.32 -6.89
N VAL A 16 -7.03 8.21 -6.63
CA VAL A 16 -7.98 7.61 -7.58
C VAL A 16 -9.13 8.57 -7.90
N GLU A 17 -9.62 9.31 -6.92
CA GLU A 17 -10.71 10.26 -7.09
C GLU A 17 -10.33 11.47 -7.99
N GLU A 18 -9.05 11.73 -8.14
CA GLU A 18 -8.49 12.76 -9.02
C GLU A 18 -8.14 12.23 -10.41
N ASN A 19 -8.26 10.93 -10.64
CA ASN A 19 -8.03 10.29 -11.93
C ASN A 19 -9.36 9.94 -12.59
N ASP A 20 -9.87 10.81 -13.46
CA ASP A 20 -11.17 10.64 -14.11
C ASP A 20 -11.31 9.28 -14.81
N PHE A 21 -10.25 8.80 -15.45
CA PHE A 21 -10.28 7.53 -16.15
C PHE A 21 -10.50 6.31 -15.23
N LEU A 22 -9.90 6.30 -14.03
CA LEU A 22 -10.13 5.25 -13.02
C LEU A 22 -11.44 5.45 -12.27
N LYS A 23 -11.80 6.71 -12.00
CA LYS A 23 -13.05 7.05 -11.32
C LYS A 23 -14.27 6.51 -12.06
N ASP A 24 -14.30 6.67 -13.39
CA ASP A 24 -15.37 6.12 -14.23
C ASP A 24 -15.47 4.59 -14.18
N LYS A 25 -14.37 3.91 -13.84
CA LYS A 25 -14.28 2.45 -13.77
C LYS A 25 -14.56 1.86 -12.38
N LEU A 26 -14.75 2.67 -11.35
CA LEU A 26 -14.92 2.20 -9.97
C LEU A 26 -16.04 1.17 -9.80
N ASN A 27 -17.12 1.28 -10.57
CA ASN A 27 -18.28 0.39 -10.50
C ASN A 27 -18.22 -0.79 -11.51
N HIS A 28 -17.10 -0.93 -12.24
CA HIS A 28 -16.93 -2.02 -13.19
C HIS A 28 -16.34 -3.26 -12.50
N GLU A 29 -16.54 -4.42 -13.12
CA GLU A 29 -15.95 -5.67 -12.67
C GLU A 29 -14.54 -5.85 -13.20
N ILE A 30 -13.71 -6.54 -12.41
CA ILE A 30 -12.39 -7.06 -12.77
C ILE A 30 -12.31 -8.54 -12.44
N LEU A 31 -11.35 -9.25 -13.04
CA LEU A 31 -10.97 -10.58 -12.58
C LEU A 31 -9.96 -10.49 -11.45
N ARG A 32 -10.23 -11.23 -10.37
CA ARG A 32 -9.27 -11.43 -9.27
C ARG A 32 -9.24 -12.88 -8.85
N LYS A 33 -8.12 -13.56 -9.04
CA LYS A 33 -7.97 -15.01 -8.82
C LYS A 33 -9.02 -15.81 -9.61
N GLY A 34 -9.27 -15.42 -10.86
CA GLY A 34 -10.24 -16.03 -11.75
C GLY A 34 -11.69 -15.75 -11.41
N LYS A 35 -12.00 -14.87 -10.45
CA LYS A 35 -13.37 -14.52 -10.04
C LYS A 35 -13.64 -13.05 -10.35
N LYS A 36 -14.87 -12.78 -10.84
CA LYS A 36 -15.34 -11.42 -11.04
C LYS A 36 -15.62 -10.73 -9.70
N THR A 37 -15.13 -9.51 -9.55
CA THR A 37 -15.40 -8.64 -8.40
C THR A 37 -15.56 -7.20 -8.86
N ILE A 38 -16.38 -6.42 -8.16
CA ILE A 38 -16.52 -4.99 -8.45
C ILE A 38 -15.28 -4.26 -7.94
N TYR A 39 -14.63 -3.47 -8.79
CA TYR A 39 -13.38 -2.79 -8.50
C TYR A 39 -13.47 -1.87 -7.27
N ARG A 40 -14.55 -1.10 -7.12
CA ARG A 40 -14.77 -0.22 -5.95
C ARG A 40 -14.79 -0.97 -4.62
N ASN A 41 -15.26 -2.22 -4.61
CA ASN A 41 -15.32 -3.04 -3.41
C ASN A 41 -13.94 -3.58 -3.02
N ASP A 42 -12.95 -3.44 -3.88
CA ASP A 42 -11.58 -3.74 -3.55
C ASP A 42 -10.96 -2.53 -2.84
N LEU A 43 -10.62 -2.69 -1.57
CA LEU A 43 -9.92 -1.68 -0.77
C LEU A 43 -8.55 -1.27 -1.34
N GLN A 44 -8.09 -1.99 -2.34
CA GLN A 44 -6.84 -1.74 -3.05
C GLN A 44 -7.05 -1.05 -4.39
N SER A 45 -8.17 -0.35 -4.59
CA SER A 45 -8.45 0.35 -5.85
C SER A 45 -7.36 1.36 -6.26
N PHE A 46 -6.63 1.92 -5.30
CA PHE A 46 -5.49 2.80 -5.56
C PHE A 46 -4.30 2.10 -6.22
N THR A 47 -4.16 0.79 -6.08
CA THR A 47 -2.98 0.04 -6.55
C THR A 47 -2.75 0.11 -8.05
N LEU A 48 -3.80 0.35 -8.83
CA LEU A 48 -3.69 0.54 -10.28
C LEU A 48 -2.89 1.79 -10.64
N LEU A 49 -2.90 2.83 -9.79
CA LEU A 49 -2.13 4.05 -9.99
C LEU A 49 -0.62 3.83 -10.00
N ARG A 50 -0.13 2.73 -9.39
CA ARG A 50 1.28 2.36 -9.43
C ARG A 50 1.84 2.30 -10.87
N PHE A 51 1.00 1.89 -11.83
CA PHE A 51 1.38 1.73 -13.24
C PHE A 51 1.31 3.04 -14.03
N LEU A 52 0.78 4.10 -13.44
CA LEU A 52 0.72 5.45 -14.04
C LEU A 52 2.04 6.23 -13.86
N ALA A 53 2.80 5.94 -12.81
CA ALA A 53 3.97 6.71 -12.41
C ALA A 53 5.01 6.95 -13.53
N PRO A 54 5.41 5.98 -14.37
CA PRO A 54 6.32 6.25 -15.49
C PRO A 54 5.81 7.30 -16.48
N GLN A 55 4.50 7.29 -16.74
CA GLN A 55 3.87 8.25 -17.66
C GLN A 55 3.82 9.67 -17.06
N LEU A 56 3.49 9.80 -15.76
CA LEU A 56 3.48 11.10 -15.06
C LEU A 56 4.86 11.74 -15.08
N ASN A 57 5.92 10.96 -14.92
CA ASN A 57 7.29 11.44 -15.03
C ASN A 57 7.79 11.61 -16.47
N ASN A 58 6.90 11.60 -17.46
CA ASN A 58 7.25 11.70 -18.88
C ASN A 58 8.33 10.69 -19.31
N TYR A 59 8.34 9.50 -18.69
CA TYR A 59 9.31 8.43 -18.93
C TYR A 59 10.79 8.86 -18.79
N LYS A 60 11.03 9.75 -17.80
CA LYS A 60 12.39 10.22 -17.46
C LYS A 60 12.84 9.49 -16.20
N ASP A 61 14.03 9.57 -15.82
CA ASP A 61 14.64 9.21 -14.54
C ASP A 61 14.15 7.91 -13.86
N LYS A 62 14.65 7.64 -12.68
CA LYS A 62 14.20 6.56 -11.81
C LYS A 62 13.15 7.07 -10.84
N ILE A 63 12.11 6.30 -10.61
CA ILE A 63 10.98 6.65 -9.75
C ILE A 63 10.79 5.56 -8.70
N LEU A 64 10.71 5.95 -7.44
CA LEU A 64 10.28 5.05 -6.36
C LEU A 64 8.76 5.16 -6.21
N VAL A 65 8.04 4.08 -6.52
CA VAL A 65 6.60 3.94 -6.33
C VAL A 65 6.34 3.12 -5.08
N ILE A 66 5.49 3.62 -4.20
CA ILE A 66 5.19 2.98 -2.92
C ILE A 66 3.70 3.06 -2.60
N ASP A 67 3.23 2.16 -1.78
CA ASP A 67 1.89 2.24 -1.17
C ASP A 67 1.81 3.34 -0.11
N PRO A 68 0.62 3.90 0.14
CA PRO A 68 0.44 5.02 1.06
C PRO A 68 0.72 4.69 2.53
N ASP A 69 0.77 3.42 2.89
CA ASP A 69 1.07 2.88 4.22
C ASP A 69 2.52 2.37 4.35
N ILE A 70 3.39 2.82 3.44
CA ILE A 70 4.84 2.63 3.53
C ILE A 70 5.51 3.89 4.10
N PHE A 71 6.34 3.71 5.11
CA PHE A 71 7.03 4.79 5.83
C PHE A 71 8.54 4.62 5.75
N ALA A 72 9.26 5.69 5.39
CA ALA A 72 10.72 5.71 5.44
C ALA A 72 11.20 5.91 6.89
N LEU A 73 11.88 4.91 7.43
CA LEU A 73 12.55 4.98 8.73
C LEU A 73 13.99 5.44 8.60
N LYS A 74 14.62 5.13 7.46
CA LYS A 74 15.96 5.57 7.04
C LYS A 74 15.88 6.15 5.63
N ASP A 75 16.95 6.87 5.22
CA ASP A 75 17.03 7.40 3.86
C ASP A 75 16.95 6.28 2.82
N PRO A 76 15.91 6.26 1.96
CA PRO A 76 15.74 5.23 0.95
C PRO A 76 16.69 5.38 -0.26
N LYS A 77 17.52 6.41 -0.32
CA LYS A 77 18.42 6.70 -1.46
C LYS A 77 19.27 5.50 -1.86
N LYS A 78 19.68 4.70 -0.89
CA LYS A 78 20.48 3.48 -1.13
C LYS A 78 19.81 2.49 -2.08
N ILE A 79 18.48 2.50 -2.21
CA ILE A 79 17.77 1.64 -3.17
C ILE A 79 18.22 1.89 -4.61
N ILE A 80 18.64 3.14 -4.94
CA ILE A 80 19.12 3.51 -6.25
C ILE A 80 20.48 2.82 -6.54
N GLU A 81 21.30 2.65 -5.50
CA GLU A 81 22.61 1.98 -5.59
C GLU A 81 22.43 0.45 -5.75
N ASP A 82 21.43 -0.11 -5.06
CA ASP A 82 21.09 -1.54 -5.12
C ASP A 82 20.36 -1.91 -6.43
N HIS A 83 19.89 -0.91 -7.19
CA HIS A 83 19.23 -1.14 -8.48
C HIS A 83 20.24 -1.50 -9.55
N SER A 84 20.04 -2.65 -10.20
CA SER A 84 20.85 -3.05 -11.35
C SER A 84 20.58 -2.14 -12.57
N ASN A 85 21.65 -1.60 -13.17
CA ASN A 85 21.53 -0.80 -14.39
C ASN A 85 21.04 -1.58 -15.61
N THR A 86 21.03 -2.91 -15.54
CA THR A 86 20.52 -3.79 -16.60
C THR A 86 19.03 -4.08 -16.43
N SER A 87 18.45 -3.83 -15.27
CA SER A 87 17.05 -4.10 -14.98
C SER A 87 16.14 -2.92 -15.32
N ASP A 88 14.88 -3.23 -15.60
CA ASP A 88 13.84 -2.25 -15.89
C ASP A 88 13.22 -1.72 -14.58
N LEU A 89 13.09 -2.59 -13.58
CA LEU A 89 12.66 -2.22 -12.25
C LEU A 89 13.30 -3.11 -11.18
N SER A 90 13.28 -2.63 -9.93
CA SER A 90 13.66 -3.39 -8.74
C SER A 90 12.50 -3.45 -7.77
N CYS A 91 12.23 -4.62 -7.19
CA CYS A 91 11.21 -4.78 -6.14
C CYS A 91 11.58 -5.92 -5.18
N VAL A 92 10.85 -6.00 -4.07
CA VAL A 92 10.98 -7.13 -3.14
C VAL A 92 10.18 -8.32 -3.66
N PHE A 93 10.68 -9.52 -3.40
CA PHE A 93 10.03 -10.78 -3.74
C PHE A 93 9.63 -11.51 -2.46
N TYR A 94 8.38 -11.96 -2.39
CA TYR A 94 7.91 -12.90 -1.38
C TYR A 94 7.56 -14.22 -2.06
N ASP A 95 8.05 -15.34 -1.53
CA ASP A 95 7.87 -16.67 -2.11
C ASP A 95 8.27 -16.75 -3.60
N ASN A 96 9.37 -16.07 -3.97
CA ASN A 96 9.87 -15.91 -5.35
C ASN A 96 8.89 -15.18 -6.31
N ILE A 97 7.89 -14.48 -5.79
CA ILE A 97 6.94 -13.68 -6.56
C ILE A 97 7.29 -12.20 -6.38
N PRO A 98 7.54 -11.46 -7.47
CA PRO A 98 7.78 -10.02 -7.40
C PRO A 98 6.53 -9.28 -6.93
N ARG A 99 6.71 -8.19 -6.19
CA ARG A 99 5.61 -7.42 -5.59
C ARG A 99 5.65 -5.97 -6.01
N SER A 100 4.52 -5.47 -6.47
CA SER A 100 4.37 -4.10 -6.97
C SER A 100 4.09 -3.06 -5.87
N GLU A 101 4.03 -3.45 -4.61
CA GLU A 101 3.74 -2.58 -3.47
C GLU A 101 4.81 -1.49 -3.26
N MET A 102 6.04 -1.84 -3.59
CA MET A 102 7.21 -0.96 -3.61
C MET A 102 8.07 -1.31 -4.82
N MET A 103 8.31 -0.34 -5.69
CA MET A 103 9.08 -0.50 -6.92
C MET A 103 10.00 0.69 -7.16
N LEU A 104 11.27 0.43 -7.43
CA LEU A 104 12.12 1.42 -8.11
C LEU A 104 12.09 1.12 -9.61
N ILE A 105 11.52 2.03 -10.40
CA ILE A 105 11.30 1.88 -11.84
C ILE A 105 12.31 2.76 -12.60
N ASP A 106 13.02 2.21 -13.56
CA ASP A 106 13.72 2.98 -14.59
C ASP A 106 12.70 3.39 -15.67
N ALA A 107 12.13 4.58 -15.54
CA ALA A 107 11.08 5.05 -16.42
C ALA A 107 11.55 5.26 -17.86
N LYS A 108 12.87 5.35 -18.13
CA LYS A 108 13.41 5.40 -19.49
C LYS A 108 13.24 4.07 -20.22
N LYS A 109 13.27 2.96 -19.47
CA LYS A 109 13.11 1.61 -19.99
C LYS A 109 11.67 1.14 -19.97
N VAL A 110 10.94 1.44 -18.88
CA VAL A 110 9.56 1.01 -18.69
C VAL A 110 8.60 2.00 -19.38
N LYS A 111 8.10 1.61 -20.56
CA LYS A 111 7.20 2.44 -21.37
C LYS A 111 5.73 1.99 -21.25
N TRP A 112 5.24 1.83 -20.04
CA TRP A 112 3.86 1.41 -19.81
C TRP A 112 2.87 2.44 -20.36
N ASN A 113 1.92 1.95 -21.15
CA ASN A 113 0.73 2.72 -21.50
C ASN A 113 -0.36 2.41 -20.46
N PHE A 114 -0.55 3.31 -19.52
CA PHE A 114 -1.48 3.13 -18.41
C PHE A 114 -2.89 2.77 -18.86
N LYS A 115 -3.44 3.51 -19.84
CA LYS A 115 -4.80 3.25 -20.35
C LYS A 115 -4.95 1.86 -20.93
N ASN A 116 -3.95 1.38 -21.67
CA ASN A 116 -3.99 0.03 -22.26
C ASN A 116 -3.96 -1.04 -21.17
N ILE A 117 -3.06 -0.93 -20.18
CA ILE A 117 -2.97 -1.87 -19.07
C ILE A 117 -4.32 -1.96 -18.33
N ILE A 118 -4.90 -0.80 -18.02
CA ILE A 118 -6.17 -0.74 -17.30
C ILE A 118 -7.32 -1.29 -18.14
N ASN A 119 -7.36 -0.98 -19.44
CA ASN A 119 -8.40 -1.54 -20.32
C ASN A 119 -8.30 -3.07 -20.39
N ASN A 120 -7.11 -3.64 -20.51
CA ASN A 120 -6.93 -5.10 -20.53
C ASN A 120 -7.45 -5.75 -19.22
N LEU A 121 -7.26 -5.10 -18.07
CA LEU A 121 -7.80 -5.55 -16.78
C LEU A 121 -9.33 -5.55 -16.78
N PHE A 122 -9.96 -4.45 -17.23
CA PHE A 122 -11.42 -4.31 -17.23
C PHE A 122 -12.12 -5.08 -18.35
N ASN A 123 -11.39 -5.45 -19.40
CA ASN A 123 -11.85 -6.35 -20.47
C ASN A 123 -11.64 -7.84 -20.12
N PHE A 124 -11.13 -8.13 -18.91
CA PHE A 124 -10.83 -9.50 -18.45
C PHE A 124 -9.72 -10.21 -19.24
N GLU A 125 -8.86 -9.46 -19.93
CA GLU A 125 -7.72 -9.99 -20.67
C GLU A 125 -6.55 -10.33 -19.72
N ILE A 126 -6.48 -9.66 -18.58
CA ILE A 126 -5.54 -9.95 -17.48
C ILE A 126 -6.26 -10.03 -16.15
N ASP A 127 -5.77 -10.91 -15.26
CA ASP A 127 -6.23 -10.98 -13.87
C ASP A 127 -5.49 -9.92 -13.01
N TYR A 128 -6.15 -9.41 -12.00
CA TYR A 128 -5.56 -8.43 -11.07
C TYR A 128 -4.25 -8.95 -10.42
N GLU A 129 -4.23 -10.24 -10.04
CA GLU A 129 -3.01 -10.81 -9.42
C GLU A 129 -1.86 -10.90 -10.43
N ASP A 130 -2.16 -11.16 -11.70
CA ASP A 130 -1.15 -11.19 -12.76
C ASP A 130 -0.61 -9.77 -13.05
N LEU A 131 -1.48 -8.75 -12.94
CA LEU A 131 -1.04 -7.37 -13.01
C LEU A 131 -0.12 -7.02 -11.84
N MET A 132 -0.52 -7.34 -10.59
CA MET A 132 0.27 -7.03 -9.38
C MET A 132 1.62 -7.76 -9.33
N ASN A 133 1.74 -8.88 -10.01
CA ASN A 133 2.96 -9.72 -10.09
C ASN A 133 3.73 -9.55 -11.41
N PHE A 134 3.40 -8.52 -12.22
CA PHE A 134 4.02 -8.18 -13.50
C PHE A 134 3.93 -9.24 -14.61
N LYS A 135 3.08 -10.26 -14.47
CA LYS A 135 2.92 -11.30 -15.50
C LYS A 135 2.29 -10.79 -16.79
N PHE A 136 1.69 -9.59 -16.78
CA PHE A 136 1.16 -8.93 -17.97
C PHE A 136 2.25 -8.47 -18.94
N ASN A 137 3.50 -8.43 -18.52
CA ASN A 137 4.64 -8.02 -19.31
C ASN A 137 5.84 -8.97 -19.08
N SER A 138 5.92 -10.01 -19.93
CA SER A 138 6.96 -11.05 -19.86
C SER A 138 8.37 -10.55 -20.14
N ASP A 139 8.50 -9.39 -20.79
CA ASP A 139 9.79 -8.86 -21.24
C ASP A 139 10.49 -8.02 -20.16
N LEU A 140 9.80 -7.76 -19.02
CA LEU A 140 10.37 -7.00 -17.92
C LEU A 140 11.54 -7.74 -17.25
N THR A 141 12.65 -7.03 -17.15
CA THR A 141 13.79 -7.48 -16.36
C THR A 141 13.68 -6.94 -14.94
N ILE A 142 13.34 -7.81 -13.98
CA ILE A 142 13.09 -7.43 -12.60
C ILE A 142 14.27 -7.80 -11.71
N ASN A 143 14.87 -6.82 -11.04
CA ASN A 143 15.91 -7.02 -10.06
C ASN A 143 15.29 -7.26 -8.66
N LYS A 144 15.70 -8.35 -8.01
CA LYS A 144 15.31 -8.64 -6.62
C LYS A 144 16.18 -7.85 -5.67
N ILE A 145 15.55 -7.09 -4.78
CA ILE A 145 16.22 -6.33 -3.72
C ILE A 145 15.82 -6.84 -2.33
N SER A 146 16.54 -6.37 -1.30
CA SER A 146 16.35 -6.77 0.09
C SER A 146 14.96 -6.42 0.63
N GLU A 147 14.42 -7.27 1.50
CA GLU A 147 13.17 -7.05 2.21
C GLU A 147 13.21 -5.83 3.16
N CYS A 148 14.39 -5.32 3.50
CA CYS A 148 14.51 -4.10 4.30
C CYS A 148 13.88 -2.86 3.63
N TYR A 149 13.68 -2.90 2.29
CA TYR A 149 12.96 -1.88 1.53
C TYR A 149 11.44 -2.08 1.47
N ASN A 150 10.90 -3.15 2.06
CA ASN A 150 9.46 -3.36 2.16
C ASN A 150 9.16 -4.29 3.35
N SER A 151 9.56 -3.87 4.55
CA SER A 151 9.45 -4.70 5.77
C SER A 151 8.00 -4.72 6.26
N HIS A 152 7.34 -5.86 6.11
CA HIS A 152 5.93 -6.05 6.46
C HIS A 152 5.74 -6.14 7.97
N ASP A 153 5.09 -5.14 8.57
CA ASP A 153 4.66 -5.10 9.97
C ASP A 153 5.76 -5.45 11.00
N LYS A 154 7.05 -5.21 10.64
CA LYS A 154 8.21 -5.49 11.49
C LYS A 154 9.25 -4.37 11.36
N VAL A 155 9.91 -4.07 12.48
CA VAL A 155 11.02 -3.14 12.55
C VAL A 155 12.23 -3.85 13.13
N ASN A 156 13.38 -3.70 12.50
CA ASN A 156 14.69 -4.09 13.00
C ASN A 156 15.75 -3.05 12.58
N ASP A 157 16.99 -3.28 12.99
CA ASP A 157 18.08 -2.34 12.71
C ASP A 157 18.34 -2.12 11.23
N ASP A 158 17.98 -3.06 10.35
CA ASP A 158 18.17 -2.95 8.90
C ASP A 158 16.97 -2.36 8.18
N THR A 159 15.80 -2.21 8.81
CA THR A 159 14.58 -1.70 8.18
C THR A 159 14.80 -0.29 7.65
N ILE A 160 14.61 -0.12 6.34
CA ILE A 160 14.66 1.16 5.64
C ILE A 160 13.25 1.68 5.40
N LEU A 161 12.39 0.86 4.78
CA LEU A 161 10.99 1.16 4.57
C LEU A 161 10.12 0.16 5.36
N LEU A 162 9.28 0.70 6.23
CA LEU A 162 8.28 -0.04 6.98
C LEU A 162 6.95 -0.03 6.24
N HIS A 163 6.38 -1.17 5.96
CA HIS A 163 5.06 -1.33 5.35
C HIS A 163 4.05 -1.91 6.35
N THR A 164 3.03 -1.15 6.70
CA THR A 164 1.99 -1.57 7.64
C THR A 164 0.85 -2.27 6.90
N THR A 165 1.06 -3.54 6.57
CA THR A 165 0.17 -4.30 5.67
C THR A 165 -1.12 -4.77 6.30
N ASN A 166 -1.17 -4.89 7.63
CA ASN A 166 -2.35 -5.38 8.33
C ASN A 166 -3.38 -4.26 8.52
N ARG A 167 -4.46 -4.34 7.74
CA ARG A 167 -5.50 -3.30 7.67
C ARG A 167 -6.15 -2.95 9.00
N ILE A 168 -6.32 -3.92 9.91
CA ILE A 168 -7.03 -3.70 11.17
C ILE A 168 -6.12 -3.28 12.33
N THR A 169 -4.80 -3.30 12.13
CA THR A 169 -3.83 -2.93 13.17
C THR A 169 -3.02 -1.69 12.82
N GLN A 170 -3.50 -0.87 11.88
CA GLN A 170 -2.84 0.38 11.50
C GLN A 170 -2.70 1.31 12.72
N PRO A 171 -1.48 1.68 13.15
CA PRO A 171 -1.27 2.41 14.41
C PRO A 171 -2.00 3.74 14.51
N TRP A 172 -2.19 4.44 13.39
CA TRP A 172 -2.91 5.73 13.35
C TRP A 172 -4.43 5.60 13.42
N LYS A 173 -4.98 4.39 13.31
CA LYS A 173 -6.43 4.14 13.39
C LYS A 173 -6.85 3.41 14.68
N GLU A 174 -5.95 3.09 15.58
CA GLU A 174 -6.23 2.33 16.80
C GLU A 174 -7.46 2.86 17.54
N GLY A 175 -8.48 1.99 17.71
CA GLY A 175 -9.71 2.25 18.44
C GLY A 175 -10.82 2.93 17.64
N LEU A 176 -10.57 3.37 16.40
CA LEU A 176 -11.63 3.85 15.50
C LEU A 176 -12.49 2.69 15.03
N GLU A 177 -13.74 2.98 14.70
CA GLU A 177 -14.63 2.01 14.07
C GLU A 177 -14.14 1.65 12.66
N ILE A 178 -14.22 0.36 12.32
CA ILE A 178 -13.82 -0.11 10.98
C ILE A 178 -14.85 0.37 9.96
N ASN A 179 -14.39 1.20 9.02
CA ASN A 179 -15.20 1.87 7.99
C ASN A 179 -15.04 1.30 6.58
N PHE A 180 -14.39 0.15 6.42
CA PHE A 180 -14.26 -0.50 5.13
C PHE A 180 -15.19 -1.72 5.01
N PHE A 181 -15.58 -2.04 3.77
CA PHE A 181 -16.37 -3.23 3.49
C PHE A 181 -15.53 -4.48 3.81
N LYS A 182 -15.97 -5.22 4.82
CA LYS A 182 -15.50 -6.58 5.02
C LYS A 182 -15.98 -7.38 3.80
N ASN A 183 -15.06 -8.06 3.10
CA ASN A 183 -15.42 -8.93 1.98
C ASN A 183 -16.68 -9.72 2.32
N ASN A 184 -17.59 -9.89 1.33
CA ASN A 184 -18.90 -10.54 1.45
C ASN A 184 -18.81 -11.95 2.03
N LEU A 185 -18.42 -12.04 3.30
CA LEU A 185 -18.50 -13.29 4.05
C LEU A 185 -19.95 -13.53 4.39
N SER A 186 -20.41 -14.74 4.13
CA SER A 186 -21.72 -15.15 4.60
C SER A 186 -21.75 -15.04 6.15
N GLN A 187 -22.92 -14.78 6.71
CA GLN A 187 -23.10 -14.74 8.17
C GLN A 187 -22.58 -16.04 8.82
N PHE A 188 -22.65 -17.16 8.12
CA PHE A 188 -22.12 -18.45 8.56
C PHE A 188 -20.58 -18.44 8.67
N GLN A 189 -19.87 -17.80 7.75
CA GLN A 189 -18.41 -17.68 7.82
C GLN A 189 -17.99 -16.77 8.99
N ILE A 190 -18.67 -15.66 9.20
CA ILE A 190 -18.46 -14.78 10.36
C ILE A 190 -18.71 -15.54 11.67
N PHE A 191 -19.80 -16.28 11.75
CA PHE A 191 -20.12 -17.14 12.90
C PHE A 191 -19.03 -18.18 13.15
N LYS A 192 -18.52 -18.83 12.10
CA LYS A 192 -17.42 -19.80 12.19
C LYS A 192 -16.15 -19.18 12.79
N GLU A 193 -15.79 -17.96 12.41
CA GLU A 193 -14.62 -17.27 12.97
C GLU A 193 -14.85 -16.90 14.45
N HIS A 194 -16.03 -16.49 14.85
CA HIS A 194 -16.37 -16.27 16.26
C HIS A 194 -16.26 -17.55 17.10
N VAL A 195 -16.76 -18.68 16.56
CA VAL A 195 -16.63 -19.98 17.24
C VAL A 195 -15.16 -20.38 17.39
N LYS A 196 -14.34 -20.22 16.34
CA LYS A 196 -12.89 -20.46 16.42
C LYS A 196 -12.22 -19.62 17.52
N LYS A 197 -12.58 -18.34 17.62
CA LYS A 197 -12.07 -17.45 18.67
C LYS A 197 -12.42 -17.97 20.05
N ILE A 198 -13.68 -18.35 20.28
CA ILE A 198 -14.16 -18.87 21.59
C ILE A 198 -13.43 -20.15 21.99
N ILE A 199 -13.16 -21.06 21.05
CA ILE A 199 -12.46 -22.32 21.32
C ILE A 199 -10.93 -22.24 21.24
N GLY A 200 -10.38 -21.01 21.19
CA GLY A 200 -8.94 -20.76 21.16
C GLY A 200 -8.21 -21.23 19.88
N LYS A 201 -8.93 -21.48 18.79
CA LYS A 201 -8.34 -21.80 17.48
C LYS A 201 -7.97 -20.54 16.72
N SER A 202 -6.99 -20.68 15.79
CA SER A 202 -6.64 -19.61 14.86
C SER A 202 -7.87 -19.10 14.13
N HIS A 203 -8.08 -17.79 14.17
CA HIS A 203 -9.23 -17.09 13.57
C HIS A 203 -8.75 -15.80 12.90
N ASN A 204 -9.55 -15.25 12.00
CA ASN A 204 -9.23 -14.01 11.34
C ASN A 204 -9.94 -12.84 12.04
N GLU A 205 -9.19 -12.03 12.79
CA GLU A 205 -9.71 -10.85 13.51
C GLU A 205 -10.34 -9.82 12.57
N GLU A 206 -9.90 -9.72 11.32
CA GLU A 206 -10.49 -8.79 10.33
C GLU A 206 -11.99 -9.00 10.15
N PHE A 207 -12.47 -10.25 10.28
CA PHE A 207 -13.88 -10.58 10.08
C PHE A 207 -14.76 -10.34 11.31
N ILE A 208 -14.17 -10.31 12.49
CA ILE A 208 -14.91 -10.24 13.75
C ILE A 208 -14.73 -8.94 14.51
N SER A 209 -13.66 -8.19 14.25
CA SER A 209 -13.41 -6.92 14.94
C SER A 209 -14.37 -5.84 14.45
N LYS A 210 -14.88 -5.00 15.35
CA LYS A 210 -15.69 -3.82 15.04
C LYS A 210 -14.84 -2.55 14.96
N SER A 211 -13.67 -2.57 15.56
CA SER A 211 -12.76 -1.43 15.60
C SER A 211 -11.35 -1.85 15.24
N PHE A 212 -10.56 -0.87 14.80
CA PHE A 212 -9.13 -1.06 14.57
C PHE A 212 -8.43 -1.46 15.85
N LEU A 213 -7.64 -2.50 15.78
CA LEU A 213 -6.91 -3.09 16.90
C LEU A 213 -5.56 -2.40 17.09
N LYS A 214 -5.02 -2.54 18.30
CA LYS A 214 -3.64 -2.16 18.57
C LYS A 214 -2.68 -3.02 17.75
N HIS A 215 -1.65 -2.40 17.17
CA HIS A 215 -0.62 -3.13 16.46
C HIS A 215 0.10 -4.11 17.42
N PRO A 216 0.27 -5.40 17.03
CA PRO A 216 0.88 -6.40 17.92
C PRO A 216 2.36 -6.12 18.19
N ASP A 217 3.08 -5.58 17.21
CA ASP A 217 4.46 -5.16 17.36
C ASP A 217 4.53 -3.73 17.93
N LYS A 218 5.20 -3.60 19.10
CA LYS A 218 5.35 -2.31 19.80
C LYS A 218 6.32 -1.37 19.07
N ASP A 219 7.32 -1.91 18.40
CA ASP A 219 8.33 -1.12 17.72
C ASP A 219 7.76 -0.48 16.47
N VAL A 220 6.93 -1.21 15.72
CA VAL A 220 6.13 -0.63 14.61
C VAL A 220 5.26 0.51 15.11
N LYS A 221 4.48 0.28 16.18
CA LYS A 221 3.62 1.32 16.75
C LYS A 221 4.43 2.55 17.17
N ASN A 222 5.56 2.36 17.87
CA ASN A 222 6.39 3.45 18.36
C ASN A 222 7.02 4.23 17.19
N CYS A 223 7.51 3.55 16.16
CA CYS A 223 8.07 4.20 14.97
C CYS A 223 7.03 5.11 14.31
N ILE A 224 5.82 4.63 14.10
CA ILE A 224 4.75 5.43 13.48
C ILE A 224 4.35 6.61 14.39
N LYS A 225 4.17 6.38 15.70
CA LYS A 225 3.88 7.47 16.65
C LYS A 225 4.97 8.55 16.62
N ASN A 226 6.23 8.16 16.62
CA ASN A 226 7.34 9.11 16.57
C ASN A 226 7.32 9.94 15.28
N LEU A 227 7.02 9.33 14.13
CA LEU A 227 6.89 10.05 12.85
C LEU A 227 5.75 11.08 12.90
N PHE A 228 4.59 10.72 13.44
CA PHE A 228 3.47 11.66 13.59
C PHE A 228 3.79 12.79 14.56
N LYS A 229 4.44 12.50 15.68
CA LYS A 229 4.86 13.48 16.67
C LYS A 229 5.89 14.45 16.11
N GLU A 230 6.93 13.94 15.46
CA GLU A 230 7.98 14.73 14.79
C GLU A 230 7.36 15.65 13.72
N ALA A 231 6.49 15.14 12.86
CA ALA A 231 5.81 15.93 11.84
C ALA A 231 4.95 17.06 12.46
N LYS A 232 4.27 16.79 13.58
CA LYS A 232 3.50 17.80 14.32
C LYS A 232 4.40 18.86 14.94
N GLU A 233 5.50 18.48 15.60
CA GLU A 233 6.46 19.38 16.22
C GLU A 233 7.12 20.32 15.19
N LEU A 234 7.32 19.84 13.97
CA LEU A 234 7.83 20.62 12.85
C LEU A 234 6.77 21.42 12.10
N ASN A 235 5.52 21.43 12.56
CA ASN A 235 4.37 22.08 11.91
C ASN A 235 4.17 21.65 10.44
N TYR A 236 4.49 20.39 10.13
CA TYR A 236 4.28 19.82 8.79
C TYR A 236 2.80 19.77 8.39
N PHE A 237 1.92 19.70 9.36
CA PHE A 237 0.46 19.85 9.25
C PHE A 237 -0.06 20.74 10.39
N SER A 238 -1.11 21.48 10.10
CA SER A 238 -1.74 22.37 11.06
C SER A 238 -2.57 21.61 12.09
N GLN A 239 -2.92 22.27 13.21
CA GLN A 239 -3.89 21.72 14.16
C GLN A 239 -5.27 21.51 13.49
N GLU A 240 -5.65 22.37 12.55
CA GLU A 240 -6.90 22.27 11.78
C GLU A 240 -6.91 21.02 10.91
N ASP A 241 -5.80 20.70 10.24
CA ASP A 241 -5.65 19.46 9.46
C ASP A 241 -5.83 18.23 10.34
N ILE A 242 -5.21 18.22 11.53
CA ILE A 242 -5.37 17.12 12.51
C ILE A 242 -6.83 16.95 12.90
N GLU A 243 -7.50 18.05 13.28
CA GLU A 243 -8.90 18.00 13.71
C GLU A 243 -9.82 17.52 12.58
N LYS A 244 -9.57 17.96 11.35
CA LYS A 244 -10.28 17.50 10.15
C LYS A 244 -10.12 15.99 9.94
N GLU A 245 -8.89 15.48 10.00
CA GLU A 245 -8.63 14.05 9.79
C GLU A 245 -9.18 13.19 10.94
N VAL A 246 -9.17 13.71 12.18
CA VAL A 246 -9.82 13.06 13.32
C VAL A 246 -11.35 13.05 13.17
N ALA A 247 -11.95 14.16 12.74
CA ALA A 247 -13.39 14.24 12.49
C ALA A 247 -13.85 13.29 11.37
N ASN A 248 -13.03 13.11 10.36
CA ASN A 248 -13.26 12.18 9.24
C ASN A 248 -12.97 10.72 9.60
N LEU A 249 -12.55 10.40 10.81
CA LEU A 249 -12.15 9.07 11.27
C LEU A 249 -10.99 8.46 10.45
N ASN A 250 -10.14 9.31 9.88
CA ASN A 250 -8.93 8.89 9.15
C ASN A 250 -7.77 8.61 10.11
N ILE A 251 -7.71 9.35 11.22
CA ILE A 251 -6.71 9.16 12.28
C ILE A 251 -7.35 9.18 13.66
N SER A 252 -6.77 8.40 14.58
CA SER A 252 -7.13 8.42 16.01
C SER A 252 -6.28 9.45 16.75
N ARG A 253 -6.86 10.21 17.67
CA ARG A 253 -6.10 11.12 18.56
C ARG A 253 -5.01 10.40 19.34
N LYS A 254 -5.18 9.12 19.63
CA LYS A 254 -4.20 8.28 20.34
C LYS A 254 -2.83 8.21 19.66
N ILE A 255 -2.73 8.56 18.36
CA ILE A 255 -1.45 8.56 17.66
C ILE A 255 -0.52 9.67 18.17
N PHE A 256 -1.08 10.73 18.75
CA PHE A 256 -0.34 11.87 19.28
C PHE A 256 -0.09 11.80 20.80
N GLU A 257 -0.72 10.84 21.49
CA GLU A 257 -0.51 10.57 22.93
C GLU A 257 0.70 9.66 23.16
#